data_c5d422e6952668941abbaff12469e4ca
#
_entry.id   c5d422e6952668941abbaff12469e4ca
#
_cell.length_a   1.000
_cell.length_b   1.000
_cell.length_c   1.000
_cell.angle_alpha   90.00
_cell.angle_beta   90.00
_cell.angle_gamma   90.00
#
_symmetry.space_group_name_H-M   'P 1'
#
loop_
_entity.id
_entity.type
_entity.pdbx_description
1 polymer ?
#
loop_
_entity_poly.entity_id
_entity_poly.type
_entity_poly.pdbx_seq_one_letter_code
_entity_poly.pdbx_strand_id
1 'polypeptide(L)'
;MIRCGVFLLMTVDTEKYLDFVAGVTSPASSDFAELLRRFTELEVKSDCDTPHLLTAALGLAAESGEFTEIVKKIILQGKPYTPDNVFHMKRELGDICWYIAQACMALDTTFDEIIEMNVEKLKTRYPGGEFDVHKSENRKVGDL
;
A
#
# COMPACT_ATOMS: atom_id res chain seq x y z
N MET A 1 -17.01 -6.78 -42.47
CA MET A 1 -16.03 -5.76 -42.91
C MET A 1 -15.53 -5.04 -41.68
N ILE A 2 -14.40 -5.51 -41.10
CA ILE A 2 -13.80 -4.95 -39.85
C ILE A 2 -12.99 -3.74 -40.31
N ARG A 3 -13.39 -2.53 -39.90
CA ARG A 3 -12.59 -1.32 -40.10
C ARG A 3 -11.33 -1.41 -39.24
N CYS A 4 -10.21 -1.65 -39.90
CA CYS A 4 -8.89 -1.50 -39.30
C CYS A 4 -8.67 0.00 -39.04
N GLY A 5 -8.94 0.45 -37.82
CA GLY A 5 -8.58 1.80 -37.39
C GLY A 5 -7.07 1.90 -37.34
N VAL A 6 -6.48 2.80 -38.11
CA VAL A 6 -5.07 3.17 -37.98
C VAL A 6 -4.90 3.78 -36.59
N PHE A 7 -4.33 3.03 -35.65
CA PHE A 7 -3.86 3.57 -34.38
C PHE A 7 -2.67 4.49 -34.72
N LEU A 8 -2.91 5.78 -34.70
CA LEU A 8 -1.84 6.78 -34.73
C LEU A 8 -1.03 6.55 -33.44
N LEU A 9 0.13 5.92 -33.55
CA LEU A 9 1.09 5.83 -32.47
C LEU A 9 1.51 7.28 -32.12
N MET A 10 0.90 7.82 -31.06
CA MET A 10 1.41 9.03 -30.44
C MET A 10 2.81 8.68 -29.90
N THR A 11 3.84 9.23 -30.52
CA THR A 11 5.20 9.09 -29.99
C THR A 11 5.29 9.90 -28.70
N VAL A 12 5.41 9.19 -27.58
CA VAL A 12 5.65 9.83 -26.28
C VAL A 12 7.08 10.38 -26.29
N ASP A 13 7.24 11.66 -26.02
CA ASP A 13 8.53 12.29 -25.79
C ASP A 13 9.03 11.91 -24.38
N THR A 14 9.81 10.83 -24.32
CA THR A 14 10.31 10.29 -23.05
C THR A 14 11.32 11.19 -22.38
N GLU A 15 12.07 12.01 -23.11
CA GLU A 15 13.02 12.96 -22.53
C GLU A 15 12.28 14.05 -21.76
N LYS A 16 11.27 14.67 -22.36
CA LYS A 16 10.42 15.65 -21.66
C LYS A 16 9.69 15.05 -20.47
N TYR A 17 9.28 13.78 -20.57
CA TYR A 17 8.65 13.10 -19.44
C TYR A 17 9.64 12.92 -18.27
N LEU A 18 10.88 12.51 -18.55
CA LEU A 18 11.92 12.36 -17.53
C LEU A 18 12.29 13.71 -16.90
N ASP A 19 12.41 14.77 -17.69
CA ASP A 19 12.66 16.13 -17.18
C ASP A 19 11.51 16.59 -16.26
N PHE A 20 10.27 16.35 -16.67
CA PHE A 20 9.11 16.64 -15.81
C PHE A 20 9.16 15.84 -14.51
N VAL A 21 9.40 14.54 -14.56
CA VAL A 21 9.52 13.68 -13.37
C VAL A 21 10.63 14.18 -12.44
N ALA A 22 11.80 14.52 -12.99
CA ALA A 22 12.89 15.08 -12.21
C ALA A 22 12.50 16.40 -11.52
N GLY A 23 11.79 17.27 -12.23
CA GLY A 23 11.34 18.56 -11.70
C GLY A 23 10.29 18.47 -10.57
N VAL A 24 9.49 17.39 -10.53
CA VAL A 24 8.48 17.17 -9.48
C VAL A 24 8.93 16.16 -8.42
N THR A 25 10.12 15.59 -8.54
CA THR A 25 10.70 14.69 -7.54
C THR A 25 11.18 15.48 -6.33
N SER A 26 10.84 15.02 -5.12
CA SER A 26 11.27 15.70 -3.90
C SER A 26 12.80 15.64 -3.72
N PRO A 27 13.43 16.65 -3.08
CA PRO A 27 14.86 16.61 -2.80
C PRO A 27 15.30 15.36 -2.05
N ALA A 28 14.55 14.92 -1.06
CA ALA A 28 14.87 13.69 -0.30
C ALA A 28 14.77 12.40 -1.13
N SER A 29 14.09 12.41 -2.26
CA SER A 29 14.01 11.27 -3.19
C SER A 29 15.12 11.25 -4.23
N SER A 30 15.88 12.33 -4.38
CA SER A 30 16.91 12.49 -5.41
C SER A 30 18.32 12.81 -4.86
N ASP A 31 18.41 13.24 -3.60
CA ASP A 31 19.66 13.61 -2.95
C ASP A 31 19.81 12.88 -1.61
N PHE A 32 20.91 12.13 -1.47
CA PHE A 32 21.17 11.32 -0.27
C PHE A 32 21.39 12.16 0.98
N ALA A 33 22.02 13.33 0.87
CA ALA A 33 22.25 14.21 2.01
C ALA A 33 20.92 14.78 2.53
N GLU A 34 20.00 15.14 1.63
CA GLU A 34 18.65 15.58 1.99
C GLU A 34 17.81 14.45 2.60
N LEU A 35 17.94 13.22 2.11
CA LEU A 35 17.31 12.05 2.70
C LEU A 35 17.78 11.84 4.15
N LEU A 36 19.11 11.86 4.36
CA LEU A 36 19.70 11.75 5.70
C LEU A 36 19.28 12.90 6.62
N ARG A 37 19.29 14.11 6.11
CA ARG A 37 18.81 15.28 6.87
C ARG A 37 17.35 15.09 7.30
N ARG A 38 16.50 14.57 6.41
CA ARG A 38 15.09 14.33 6.71
C ARG A 38 14.90 13.24 7.77
N PHE A 39 15.64 12.14 7.69
CA PHE A 39 15.62 11.11 8.73
C PHE A 39 16.04 11.67 10.10
N THR A 40 17.17 12.38 10.16
CA THR A 40 17.64 12.99 11.39
C THR A 40 16.61 13.98 11.96
N GLU A 41 15.95 14.76 11.11
CA GLU A 41 14.93 15.70 11.54
C GLU A 41 13.71 14.98 12.14
N LEU A 42 13.24 13.89 11.55
CA LEU A 42 12.12 13.09 12.05
C LEU A 42 12.44 12.44 13.40
N GLU A 43 13.62 11.83 13.54
CA GLU A 43 14.08 11.21 14.79
C GLU A 43 14.21 12.25 15.92
N VAL A 44 14.86 13.39 15.67
CA VAL A 44 15.21 14.35 16.70
C VAL A 44 14.07 15.29 17.07
N LYS A 45 13.27 15.72 16.08
CA LYS A 45 12.23 16.74 16.29
C LYS A 45 10.83 16.19 16.46
N SER A 46 10.57 14.98 15.96
CA SER A 46 9.21 14.42 15.89
C SER A 46 9.07 13.10 16.66
N ASP A 47 10.13 12.62 17.29
CA ASP A 47 10.15 11.33 18.00
C ASP A 47 9.62 10.18 17.13
N CYS A 48 9.99 10.21 15.84
CA CYS A 48 9.53 9.27 14.85
C CYS A 48 10.50 8.09 14.75
N ASP A 49 10.05 6.89 15.08
CA ASP A 49 10.84 5.65 14.87
C ASP A 49 10.92 5.30 13.39
N THR A 50 11.77 6.05 12.67
CA THR A 50 11.91 5.92 11.22
C THR A 50 12.40 4.56 10.75
N PRO A 51 13.30 3.83 11.45
CA PRO A 51 13.70 2.48 11.05
C PRO A 51 12.54 1.48 11.03
N HIS A 52 11.75 1.41 12.11
CA HIS A 52 10.60 0.52 12.17
C HIS A 52 9.50 0.93 11.18
N LEU A 53 9.23 2.23 11.06
CA LEU A 53 8.22 2.75 10.13
C LEU A 53 8.58 2.42 8.66
N LEU A 54 9.83 2.61 8.28
CA LEU A 54 10.31 2.28 6.94
C LEU A 54 10.28 0.77 6.69
N THR A 55 10.73 -0.03 7.66
CA THR A 55 10.68 -1.50 7.61
C THR A 55 9.24 -1.98 7.41
N ALA A 56 8.31 -1.47 8.20
CA ALA A 56 6.90 -1.80 8.10
C ALA A 56 6.32 -1.43 6.73
N ALA A 57 6.56 -0.21 6.25
CA ALA A 57 6.02 0.27 4.99
C ALA A 57 6.49 -0.56 3.79
N LEU A 58 7.79 -0.85 3.71
CA LEU A 58 8.36 -1.64 2.62
C LEU A 58 7.91 -3.11 2.70
N GLY A 59 7.92 -3.70 3.89
CA GLY A 59 7.54 -5.09 4.07
C GLY A 59 6.06 -5.34 3.83
N LEU A 60 5.16 -4.50 4.32
CA LEU A 60 3.72 -4.60 4.02
C LEU A 60 3.45 -4.61 2.52
N ALA A 61 4.14 -3.77 1.76
CA ALA A 61 4.01 -3.73 0.30
C ALA A 61 4.52 -5.01 -0.36
N ALA A 62 5.68 -5.53 0.09
CA ALA A 62 6.30 -6.75 -0.44
C ALA A 62 5.41 -7.98 -0.20
N GLU A 63 5.05 -8.28 1.04
CA GLU A 63 4.28 -9.47 1.40
C GLU A 63 2.85 -9.44 0.85
N SER A 64 2.23 -8.26 0.80
CA SER A 64 0.95 -8.09 0.11
C SER A 64 1.07 -8.40 -1.39
N GLY A 65 2.20 -8.08 -1.99
CA GLY A 65 2.53 -8.44 -3.37
C GLY A 65 2.68 -9.95 -3.57
N GLU A 66 3.34 -10.65 -2.65
CA GLU A 66 3.52 -12.12 -2.71
C GLU A 66 2.18 -12.84 -2.55
N PHE A 67 1.36 -12.44 -1.60
CA PHE A 67 -0.01 -12.93 -1.48
C PHE A 67 -0.81 -12.72 -2.77
N THR A 68 -0.77 -11.52 -3.32
CA THR A 68 -1.47 -11.14 -4.56
C THR A 68 -0.98 -11.98 -5.75
N GLU A 69 0.31 -12.25 -5.85
CA GLU A 69 0.90 -13.05 -6.93
C GLU A 69 0.37 -14.49 -6.90
N ILE A 70 0.25 -15.11 -5.72
CA ILE A 70 -0.32 -16.45 -5.59
C ILE A 70 -1.78 -16.45 -6.04
N VAL A 71 -2.59 -15.51 -5.56
CA VAL A 71 -4.01 -15.36 -5.93
C VAL A 71 -4.17 -15.13 -7.43
N LYS A 72 -3.38 -14.22 -8.01
CA LYS A 72 -3.38 -13.95 -9.45
C LYS A 72 -3.09 -15.21 -10.28
N LYS A 73 -2.08 -16.00 -9.89
CA LYS A 73 -1.73 -17.24 -10.56
C LYS A 73 -2.84 -18.28 -10.48
N ILE A 74 -3.51 -18.39 -9.34
CA ILE A 74 -4.64 -19.31 -9.17
C ILE A 74 -5.82 -18.87 -10.05
N ILE A 75 -6.24 -17.63 -9.98
CA ILE A 75 -7.47 -17.15 -10.64
C ILE A 75 -7.26 -16.96 -12.14
N LEU A 76 -6.12 -16.39 -12.56
CA LEU A 76 -5.95 -15.93 -13.94
C LEU A 76 -5.01 -16.82 -14.77
N GLN A 77 -4.17 -17.65 -14.15
CA GLN A 77 -3.13 -18.41 -14.85
C GLN A 77 -3.26 -19.93 -14.69
N GLY A 78 -4.36 -20.41 -14.11
CA GLY A 78 -4.64 -21.84 -13.98
C GLY A 78 -3.79 -22.59 -12.97
N LYS A 79 -3.09 -21.91 -12.05
CA LYS A 79 -2.41 -22.56 -10.93
C LYS A 79 -3.46 -23.29 -10.07
N PRO A 80 -3.27 -24.56 -9.69
CA PRO A 80 -4.27 -25.31 -8.94
C PRO A 80 -4.46 -24.74 -7.53
N TYR A 81 -5.70 -24.74 -7.03
CA TYR A 81 -6.02 -24.43 -5.65
C TYR A 81 -5.81 -25.67 -4.78
N THR A 82 -4.59 -25.83 -4.28
CA THR A 82 -4.15 -26.97 -3.47
C THR A 82 -3.92 -26.58 -2.02
N PRO A 83 -3.88 -27.57 -1.09
CA PRO A 83 -3.49 -27.30 0.30
C PRO A 83 -2.15 -26.58 0.43
N ASP A 84 -1.16 -26.89 -0.40
CA ASP A 84 0.16 -26.23 -0.39
C ASP A 84 0.04 -24.77 -0.78
N ASN A 85 -0.72 -24.42 -1.83
CA ASN A 85 -0.94 -23.03 -2.22
C ASN A 85 -1.73 -22.25 -1.16
N VAL A 86 -2.70 -22.89 -0.50
CA VAL A 86 -3.40 -22.33 0.65
C VAL A 86 -2.45 -22.09 1.83
N PHE A 87 -1.55 -23.04 2.09
CA PHE A 87 -0.53 -22.90 3.12
C PHE A 87 0.42 -21.72 2.84
N HIS A 88 0.89 -21.56 1.58
CA HIS A 88 1.70 -20.42 1.19
C HIS A 88 0.95 -19.10 1.42
N MET A 89 -0.30 -18.97 0.96
CA MET A 89 -1.09 -17.75 1.21
C MET A 89 -1.23 -17.41 2.71
N LYS A 90 -1.38 -18.45 3.57
CA LYS A 90 -1.42 -18.25 5.03
C LYS A 90 -0.09 -17.76 5.59
N ARG A 91 1.03 -18.19 5.04
CA ARG A 91 2.36 -17.70 5.44
C ARG A 91 2.50 -16.21 5.11
N GLU A 92 2.17 -15.80 3.88
CA GLU A 92 2.22 -14.39 3.48
C GLU A 92 1.35 -13.51 4.39
N LEU A 93 0.16 -13.99 4.81
CA LEU A 93 -0.65 -13.28 5.80
C LEU A 93 0.04 -13.20 7.16
N GLY A 94 0.80 -14.23 7.57
CA GLY A 94 1.61 -14.19 8.78
C GLY A 94 2.72 -13.13 8.70
N ASP A 95 3.39 -13.06 7.55
CA ASP A 95 4.46 -12.09 7.31
C ASP A 95 3.90 -10.66 7.26
N ILE A 96 2.73 -10.44 6.66
CA ILE A 96 1.98 -9.17 6.73
C ILE A 96 1.70 -8.79 8.19
N CYS A 97 1.24 -9.74 9.04
CA CYS A 97 1.02 -9.48 10.46
C CYS A 97 2.31 -9.08 11.20
N TRP A 98 3.44 -9.66 10.84
CA TRP A 98 4.74 -9.29 11.40
C TRP A 98 5.09 -7.83 11.07
N TYR A 99 4.89 -7.39 9.83
CA TYR A 99 5.12 -6.00 9.43
C TYR A 99 4.10 -5.02 10.02
N ILE A 100 2.84 -5.46 10.25
CA ILE A 100 1.89 -4.66 11.02
C ILE A 100 2.40 -4.47 12.47
N ALA A 101 2.97 -5.50 13.09
CA ALA A 101 3.57 -5.36 14.43
C ALA A 101 4.73 -4.36 14.43
N GLN A 102 5.59 -4.34 13.40
CA GLN A 102 6.63 -3.31 13.23
C GLN A 102 6.03 -1.89 13.14
N ALA A 103 4.91 -1.75 12.40
CA ALA A 103 4.20 -0.47 12.33
C ALA A 103 3.62 -0.06 13.68
N CYS A 104 3.04 -1.01 14.43
CA CYS A 104 2.55 -0.74 15.79
C CYS A 104 3.65 -0.26 16.72
N MET A 105 4.84 -0.87 16.67
CA MET A 105 6.01 -0.42 17.43
C MET A 105 6.42 1.01 17.05
N ALA A 106 6.47 1.30 15.75
CA ALA A 106 6.84 2.63 15.25
C ALA A 106 5.84 3.74 15.63
N LEU A 107 4.59 3.38 15.84
CA LEU A 107 3.49 4.31 16.12
C LEU A 107 3.05 4.32 17.59
N ASP A 108 3.77 3.59 18.47
CA ASP A 108 3.42 3.42 19.88
C ASP A 108 1.95 3.01 20.08
N THR A 109 1.50 2.00 19.33
CA THR A 109 0.13 1.50 19.37
C THR A 109 0.10 -0.03 19.44
N THR A 110 -1.10 -0.61 19.52
CA THR A 110 -1.32 -2.06 19.57
C THR A 110 -2.21 -2.55 18.42
N PHE A 111 -2.17 -3.86 18.14
CA PHE A 111 -3.11 -4.47 17.19
C PHE A 111 -4.57 -4.26 17.58
N ASP A 112 -4.86 -4.37 18.88
CA ASP A 112 -6.23 -4.21 19.38
C ASP A 112 -6.73 -2.78 19.11
N GLU A 113 -5.91 -1.78 19.37
CA GLU A 113 -6.24 -0.37 19.12
C GLU A 113 -6.52 -0.09 17.63
N ILE A 114 -5.66 -0.55 16.73
CA ILE A 114 -5.87 -0.32 15.30
C ILE A 114 -7.12 -1.06 14.77
N ILE A 115 -7.43 -2.23 15.32
CA ILE A 115 -8.66 -2.96 15.00
C ILE A 115 -9.88 -2.19 15.52
N GLU A 116 -9.85 -1.69 16.76
CA GLU A 116 -10.94 -0.89 17.34
C GLU A 116 -11.17 0.39 16.51
N MET A 117 -10.12 1.12 16.14
CA MET A 117 -10.22 2.28 15.28
C MET A 117 -10.86 1.94 13.92
N ASN A 118 -10.49 0.80 13.33
CA ASN A 118 -11.09 0.34 12.08
C ASN A 118 -12.58 -0.01 12.26
N VAL A 119 -12.95 -0.68 13.35
CA VAL A 119 -14.35 -1.01 13.69
C VAL A 119 -15.18 0.26 13.85
N GLU A 120 -14.70 1.27 14.58
CA GLU A 120 -15.41 2.54 14.76
C GLU A 120 -15.59 3.29 13.43
N LYS A 121 -14.57 3.32 12.59
CA LYS A 121 -14.66 3.88 11.24
C LYS A 121 -15.75 3.15 10.42
N LEU A 122 -15.75 1.83 10.42
CA LEU A 122 -16.72 1.03 9.66
C LEU A 122 -18.16 1.18 10.21
N LYS A 123 -18.36 1.25 11.52
CA LYS A 123 -19.67 1.55 12.13
C LYS A 123 -20.19 2.92 11.69
N THR A 124 -19.32 3.92 11.62
CA THR A 124 -19.68 5.26 11.15
C THR A 124 -20.08 5.25 9.67
N ARG A 125 -19.36 4.49 8.85
CA ARG A 125 -19.66 4.33 7.41
C ARG A 125 -20.92 3.52 7.17
N TYR A 126 -21.12 2.44 7.92
CA TYR A 126 -22.22 1.48 7.77
C TYR A 126 -23.04 1.35 9.05
N PRO A 127 -23.82 2.37 9.47
CA PRO A 127 -24.54 2.37 10.74
C PRO A 127 -25.62 1.28 10.83
N GLY A 128 -26.02 0.67 9.69
CA GLY A 128 -26.92 -0.47 9.64
C GLY A 128 -26.23 -1.83 9.80
N GLY A 129 -24.89 -1.87 9.88
CA GLY A 129 -24.12 -3.11 9.98
C GLY A 129 -24.00 -3.90 8.66
N GLU A 130 -24.52 -3.36 7.55
CA GLU A 130 -24.51 -3.99 6.23
C GLU A 130 -23.76 -3.13 5.22
N PHE A 131 -23.10 -3.78 4.25
CA PHE A 131 -22.41 -3.10 3.17
C PHE A 131 -23.38 -2.32 2.29
N ASP A 132 -23.04 -1.10 1.96
CA ASP A 132 -23.79 -0.19 1.11
C ASP A 132 -22.85 0.47 0.09
N VAL A 133 -23.08 0.21 -1.21
CA VAL A 133 -22.25 0.72 -2.31
C VAL A 133 -22.20 2.24 -2.32
N HIS A 134 -23.36 2.91 -2.11
CA HIS A 134 -23.41 4.37 -2.13
C HIS A 134 -22.56 4.98 -1.00
N LYS A 135 -22.60 4.39 0.20
CA LYS A 135 -21.77 4.84 1.34
C LYS A 135 -20.30 4.52 1.14
N SER A 136 -19.98 3.43 0.44
CA SER A 136 -18.60 3.08 0.08
C SER A 136 -17.99 4.12 -0.86
N GLU A 137 -18.74 4.58 -1.85
CA GLU A 137 -18.29 5.53 -2.88
C GLU A 137 -18.39 7.00 -2.42
N ASN A 138 -19.30 7.32 -1.50
CA ASN A 138 -19.56 8.68 -1.02
C ASN A 138 -19.20 8.79 0.47
N ARG A 139 -17.89 8.87 0.73
CA ARG A 139 -17.35 8.97 2.09
C ARG A 139 -17.72 10.30 2.75
N LYS A 140 -18.07 10.24 4.04
CA LYS A 140 -18.30 11.45 4.83
C LYS A 140 -16.98 12.14 5.18
N VAL A 141 -17.04 13.45 5.44
CA VAL A 141 -15.89 14.20 5.96
C VAL A 141 -15.46 13.56 7.30
N GLY A 142 -14.18 13.20 7.40
CA GLY A 142 -13.62 12.49 8.56
C GLY A 142 -13.57 10.95 8.45
N ASP A 143 -14.13 10.37 7.39
CA ASP A 143 -14.02 8.95 7.05
C ASP A 143 -12.90 8.77 6.00
N LEU A 144 -11.66 8.96 6.43
CA LEU A 144 -10.45 8.83 5.61
C LEU A 144 -9.91 7.40 5.62
#